data_514290290a755d2014d79de3523473bf
#
_entry.id   514290290a755d2014d79de3523473bf
#
_cell.length_a   1.000
_cell.length_b   1.000
_cell.length_c   1.000
_cell.angle_alpha   90.00
_cell.angle_beta   90.00
_cell.angle_gamma   90.00
#
_symmetry.space_group_name_H-M   'P 1'
#
loop_
_entity.id
_entity.type
_entity.pdbx_description
1 polymer ?
#
loop_
_entity_poly.entity_id
_entity_poly.type
_entity_poly.pdbx_seq_one_letter_code
_entity_poly.pdbx_strand_id
1 'polypeptide(L)'
;MGRPPINWYVDGHGPAVVLVNGWTASGLVWPQAFVERLAQQHTVIRLDNRGSGWSRTAPHPFTIRDLADDIAGVLRTERIRSAAVMGFSMGGLIAQELAISHPALVRSLVLVATRPPVPFHATHDLTGFESALGPAGVRPSAQHLRELWGSFCAPGFAENHPQVIDEIVASLVRRPTPRRSVLAQMRAVAAWGRGGRLARIDAPTRVVHGDADTLMPVENAERLGSLIPHAEVTVIPDVGHLVPHEATRRLADLVEGAAA
;
A
#
# COMPACT_ATOMS: atom_id res chain seq x y z
N MET A 1 19.62 -18.29 -3.87
CA MET A 1 18.86 -17.45 -2.91
C MET A 1 17.60 -18.23 -2.53
N GLY A 2 17.28 -18.33 -1.23
CA GLY A 2 16.07 -19.02 -0.76
C GLY A 2 14.79 -18.27 -1.17
N ARG A 3 13.63 -18.97 -1.09
CA ARG A 3 12.31 -18.38 -1.28
C ARG A 3 12.10 -17.25 -0.24
N PRO A 4 11.52 -16.08 -0.62
CA PRO A 4 11.24 -15.01 0.35
C PRO A 4 10.29 -15.51 1.45
N PRO A 5 10.41 -15.01 2.70
CA PRO A 5 9.65 -15.49 3.85
C PRO A 5 8.22 -14.94 3.88
N ILE A 6 7.64 -14.63 2.74
CA ILE A 6 6.31 -14.05 2.59
C ILE A 6 5.43 -14.86 1.64
N ASN A 7 4.13 -14.69 1.79
CA ASN A 7 3.10 -15.25 0.91
C ASN A 7 2.68 -14.23 -0.13
N TRP A 8 2.30 -14.71 -1.32
CA TRP A 8 1.75 -13.88 -2.40
C TRP A 8 0.74 -14.66 -3.23
N TYR A 9 -0.04 -13.93 -3.99
CA TYR A 9 -1.08 -14.41 -4.89
C TYR A 9 -0.77 -13.91 -6.29
N VAL A 10 -1.08 -14.72 -7.29
CA VAL A 10 -0.88 -14.39 -8.70
C VAL A 10 -2.19 -14.61 -9.45
N ASP A 11 -2.65 -13.58 -10.14
CA ASP A 11 -3.87 -13.61 -10.95
C ASP A 11 -3.56 -13.11 -12.36
N GLY A 12 -4.28 -13.63 -13.37
CA GLY A 12 -4.17 -13.16 -14.75
C GLY A 12 -2.88 -13.58 -15.47
N HIS A 13 -2.59 -12.90 -16.57
CA HIS A 13 -1.43 -13.14 -17.44
C HIS A 13 -1.05 -11.84 -18.18
N GLY A 14 0.18 -11.77 -18.68
CA GLY A 14 0.72 -10.59 -19.37
C GLY A 14 1.80 -9.86 -18.58
N PRO A 15 2.08 -8.58 -18.90
CA PRO A 15 3.06 -7.78 -18.17
C PRO A 15 2.74 -7.70 -16.67
N ALA A 16 3.76 -7.79 -15.82
CA ALA A 16 3.55 -7.86 -14.38
C ALA A 16 3.15 -6.50 -13.77
N VAL A 17 2.17 -6.56 -12.84
CA VAL A 17 1.76 -5.49 -11.94
C VAL A 17 1.83 -6.02 -10.50
N VAL A 18 2.57 -5.34 -9.63
CA VAL A 18 2.69 -5.67 -8.21
C VAL A 18 1.83 -4.72 -7.40
N LEU A 19 0.94 -5.24 -6.56
CA LEU A 19 0.09 -4.48 -5.65
C LEU A 19 0.63 -4.62 -4.22
N VAL A 20 1.18 -3.53 -3.70
CA VAL A 20 1.76 -3.46 -2.36
C VAL A 20 0.78 -2.76 -1.42
N ASN A 21 0.15 -3.54 -0.55
CA ASN A 21 -0.89 -3.04 0.37
C ASN A 21 -0.33 -2.26 1.56
N GLY A 22 -1.22 -1.52 2.19
CA GLY A 22 -0.94 -0.70 3.35
C GLY A 22 -0.71 -1.49 4.64
N TRP A 23 -0.72 -0.76 5.73
CA TRP A 23 -0.50 -1.23 7.09
C TRP A 23 -1.55 -2.27 7.50
N THR A 24 -1.13 -3.32 8.21
CA THR A 24 -1.93 -4.43 8.74
C THR A 24 -2.67 -5.29 7.72
N ALA A 25 -2.81 -4.87 6.49
CA ALA A 25 -3.56 -5.57 5.47
C ALA A 25 -2.79 -6.76 4.86
N SER A 26 -3.53 -7.75 4.38
CA SER A 26 -3.02 -8.83 3.53
C SER A 26 -3.27 -8.52 2.06
N GLY A 27 -2.69 -9.31 1.15
CA GLY A 27 -2.97 -9.21 -0.29
C GLY A 27 -4.42 -9.47 -0.69
N LEU A 28 -5.28 -9.84 0.27
CA LEU A 28 -6.72 -10.06 0.07
C LEU A 28 -7.58 -8.81 0.35
N VAL A 29 -6.96 -7.69 0.76
CA VAL A 29 -7.69 -6.44 1.01
C VAL A 29 -8.13 -5.72 -0.26
N TRP A 30 -7.47 -6.01 -1.38
CA TRP A 30 -7.78 -5.35 -2.65
C TRP A 30 -9.19 -5.68 -3.12
N PRO A 31 -9.97 -4.69 -3.59
CA PRO A 31 -11.29 -4.94 -4.16
C PRO A 31 -11.22 -5.98 -5.27
N GLN A 32 -12.11 -6.97 -5.23
CA GLN A 32 -12.09 -8.06 -6.21
C GLN A 32 -12.22 -7.54 -7.64
N ALA A 33 -13.12 -6.59 -7.88
CA ALA A 33 -13.31 -5.97 -9.20
C ALA A 33 -12.07 -5.24 -9.73
N PHE A 34 -11.25 -4.65 -8.82
CA PHE A 34 -9.98 -4.03 -9.18
C PHE A 34 -8.96 -5.07 -9.66
N VAL A 35 -8.81 -6.16 -8.90
CA VAL A 35 -7.89 -7.25 -9.24
C VAL A 35 -8.30 -7.93 -10.55
N GLU A 36 -9.58 -8.29 -10.69
CA GLU A 36 -10.12 -8.93 -11.88
C GLU A 36 -9.92 -8.08 -13.14
N ARG A 37 -10.14 -6.77 -13.03
CA ARG A 37 -9.92 -5.86 -14.15
C ARG A 37 -8.47 -5.84 -14.59
N LEU A 38 -7.54 -5.66 -13.68
CA LEU A 38 -6.11 -5.66 -14.02
C LEU A 38 -5.65 -7.03 -14.56
N ALA A 39 -6.20 -8.12 -14.02
CA ALA A 39 -5.87 -9.49 -14.42
C ALA A 39 -6.32 -9.86 -15.85
N GLN A 40 -7.19 -9.06 -16.48
CA GLN A 40 -7.57 -9.26 -17.88
C GLN A 40 -6.39 -9.10 -18.85
N GLN A 41 -5.42 -8.23 -18.51
CA GLN A 41 -4.31 -7.92 -19.38
C GLN A 41 -2.93 -7.99 -18.69
N HIS A 42 -2.91 -8.24 -17.38
CA HIS A 42 -1.68 -8.22 -16.57
C HIS A 42 -1.56 -9.45 -15.68
N THR A 43 -0.33 -9.85 -15.39
CA THR A 43 -0.03 -10.74 -14.28
C THR A 43 -0.03 -9.91 -13.00
N VAL A 44 -1.08 -10.00 -12.19
CA VAL A 44 -1.27 -9.23 -10.95
C VAL A 44 -0.70 -10.01 -9.77
N ILE A 45 0.30 -9.43 -9.10
CA ILE A 45 0.94 -10.00 -7.91
C ILE A 45 0.50 -9.20 -6.68
N ARG A 46 -0.16 -9.86 -5.75
CA ARG A 46 -0.61 -9.30 -4.48
C ARG A 46 0.15 -9.95 -3.33
N LEU A 47 0.64 -9.16 -2.40
CA LEU A 47 1.54 -9.65 -1.35
C LEU A 47 0.90 -9.57 0.03
N ASP A 48 1.22 -10.55 0.87
CA ASP A 48 1.10 -10.39 2.31
C ASP A 48 2.41 -9.83 2.84
N ASN A 49 2.45 -8.55 3.20
CA ASN A 49 3.64 -7.94 3.77
C ASN A 49 4.10 -8.70 5.03
N ARG A 50 5.41 -8.64 5.35
CA ARG A 50 5.95 -9.24 6.58
C ARG A 50 5.06 -8.96 7.78
N GLY A 51 4.72 -10.02 8.51
CA GLY A 51 3.90 -9.95 9.70
C GLY A 51 2.40 -9.95 9.46
N SER A 52 1.93 -9.77 8.23
CA SER A 52 0.50 -9.77 7.87
C SER A 52 0.07 -11.09 7.22
N GLY A 53 -1.22 -11.33 7.15
CA GLY A 53 -1.81 -12.44 6.44
C GLY A 53 -1.13 -13.79 6.74
N TRP A 54 -0.71 -14.49 5.71
CA TRP A 54 0.05 -15.75 5.81
C TRP A 54 1.57 -15.55 5.97
N SER A 55 2.05 -14.30 5.91
CA SER A 55 3.45 -13.90 6.19
C SER A 55 3.70 -13.57 7.67
N ARG A 56 2.78 -13.88 8.58
CA ARG A 56 2.81 -13.53 10.01
C ARG A 56 3.94 -14.16 10.83
N THR A 57 4.59 -15.19 10.29
CA THR A 57 5.74 -15.86 10.91
C THR A 57 7.09 -15.29 10.48
N ALA A 58 7.09 -14.28 9.61
CA ALA A 58 8.31 -13.62 9.16
C ALA A 58 9.10 -13.03 10.35
N PRO A 59 10.43 -12.98 10.28
CA PRO A 59 11.29 -12.46 11.34
C PRO A 59 10.97 -11.02 11.74
N HIS A 60 11.17 -10.69 13.03
CA HIS A 60 11.11 -9.35 13.59
C HIS A 60 12.41 -9.01 14.33
N PRO A 61 12.81 -7.72 14.46
CA PRO A 61 12.25 -6.55 13.80
C PRO A 61 12.54 -6.55 12.31
N PHE A 62 11.90 -5.65 11.56
CA PHE A 62 12.17 -5.43 10.15
C PHE A 62 12.01 -3.95 9.78
N THR A 63 12.54 -3.58 8.63
CA THR A 63 12.54 -2.22 8.08
C THR A 63 11.71 -2.15 6.78
N ILE A 64 11.43 -0.95 6.27
CA ILE A 64 10.84 -0.77 4.94
C ILE A 64 11.75 -1.36 3.86
N ARG A 65 13.08 -1.34 4.05
CA ARG A 65 14.03 -1.98 3.15
C ARG A 65 13.85 -3.49 3.09
N ASP A 66 13.65 -4.15 4.24
CA ASP A 66 13.39 -5.60 4.27
C ASP A 66 12.11 -5.96 3.53
N LEU A 67 11.07 -5.12 3.63
CA LEU A 67 9.80 -5.29 2.90
C LEU A 67 10.00 -5.13 1.38
N ALA A 68 10.83 -4.18 0.95
CA ALA A 68 11.19 -4.00 -0.46
C ALA A 68 12.03 -5.18 -0.98
N ASP A 69 12.96 -5.70 -0.18
CA ASP A 69 13.78 -6.87 -0.52
C ASP A 69 12.92 -8.15 -0.66
N ASP A 70 11.82 -8.26 0.10
CA ASP A 70 10.84 -9.35 -0.05
C ASP A 70 10.17 -9.30 -1.43
N ILE A 71 9.71 -8.12 -1.86
CA ILE A 71 9.11 -7.96 -3.19
C ILE A 71 10.12 -8.32 -4.28
N ALA A 72 11.36 -7.85 -4.15
CA ALA A 72 12.42 -8.21 -5.07
C ALA A 72 12.67 -9.73 -5.09
N GLY A 73 12.54 -10.40 -3.94
CA GLY A 73 12.60 -11.86 -3.80
C GLY A 73 11.45 -12.57 -4.52
N VAL A 74 10.22 -12.06 -4.41
CA VAL A 74 9.04 -12.59 -5.10
C VAL A 74 9.21 -12.46 -6.61
N LEU A 75 9.57 -11.29 -7.12
CA LEU A 75 9.77 -11.07 -8.55
C LEU A 75 10.82 -12.02 -9.13
N ARG A 76 11.93 -12.25 -8.41
CA ARG A 76 12.94 -13.24 -8.82
C ARG A 76 12.40 -14.67 -8.83
N THR A 77 11.58 -15.05 -7.83
CA THR A 77 10.97 -16.37 -7.73
C THR A 77 10.01 -16.61 -8.88
N GLU A 78 9.22 -15.62 -9.24
CA GLU A 78 8.29 -15.65 -10.38
C GLU A 78 8.99 -15.42 -11.74
N ARG A 79 10.32 -15.24 -11.75
CA ARG A 79 11.15 -14.98 -12.96
C ARG A 79 10.73 -13.71 -13.70
N ILE A 80 10.22 -12.72 -12.98
CA ILE A 80 9.80 -11.42 -13.51
C ILE A 80 11.00 -10.48 -13.49
N ARG A 81 11.35 -9.95 -14.66
CA ARG A 81 12.50 -9.04 -14.83
C ARG A 81 12.20 -7.64 -14.33
N SER A 82 10.99 -7.16 -14.60
CA SER A 82 10.50 -5.86 -14.13
C SER A 82 8.98 -5.85 -14.10
N ALA A 83 8.40 -4.99 -13.26
CA ALA A 83 6.96 -4.85 -13.08
C ALA A 83 6.56 -3.38 -12.96
N ALA A 84 5.32 -3.05 -13.31
CA ALA A 84 4.67 -1.88 -12.77
C ALA A 84 4.40 -2.13 -11.28
N VAL A 85 4.75 -1.18 -10.42
CA VAL A 85 4.60 -1.34 -8.96
C VAL A 85 3.64 -0.29 -8.44
N MET A 86 2.51 -0.73 -7.91
CA MET A 86 1.56 0.13 -7.22
C MET A 86 1.69 -0.06 -5.71
N GLY A 87 1.97 1.02 -4.99
CA GLY A 87 2.05 1.03 -3.52
C GLY A 87 0.98 1.91 -2.91
N PHE A 88 0.15 1.34 -2.03
CA PHE A 88 -0.91 2.03 -1.31
C PHE A 88 -0.49 2.30 0.15
N SER A 89 -0.62 3.54 0.63
CA SER A 89 -0.33 3.93 2.02
C SER A 89 1.10 3.52 2.45
N MET A 90 1.27 2.70 3.48
CA MET A 90 2.58 2.11 3.83
C MET A 90 3.21 1.38 2.62
N GLY A 91 2.40 0.73 1.78
CA GLY A 91 2.87 0.10 0.55
C GLY A 91 3.56 1.08 -0.40
N GLY A 92 3.16 2.35 -0.38
CA GLY A 92 3.82 3.42 -1.14
C GLY A 92 5.25 3.70 -0.65
N LEU A 93 5.50 3.62 0.67
CA LEU A 93 6.86 3.73 1.22
C LEU A 93 7.73 2.56 0.78
N ILE A 94 7.15 1.35 0.77
CA ILE A 94 7.83 0.12 0.33
C ILE A 94 8.15 0.21 -1.16
N ALA A 95 7.20 0.68 -1.98
CA ALA A 95 7.38 0.85 -3.42
C ALA A 95 8.45 1.90 -3.77
N GLN A 96 8.49 3.02 -3.04
CA GLN A 96 9.56 4.02 -3.14
C GLN A 96 10.93 3.40 -2.80
N GLU A 97 11.04 2.65 -1.70
CA GLU A 97 12.27 1.97 -1.31
C GLU A 97 12.69 0.92 -2.35
N LEU A 98 11.74 0.17 -2.92
CA LEU A 98 12.01 -0.80 -3.99
C LEU A 98 12.59 -0.10 -5.23
N ALA A 99 11.98 1.01 -5.66
CA ALA A 99 12.46 1.78 -6.81
C ALA A 99 13.87 2.35 -6.59
N ILE A 100 14.20 2.76 -5.36
CA ILE A 100 15.53 3.26 -5.01
C ILE A 100 16.57 2.12 -4.96
N SER A 101 16.20 0.97 -4.41
CA SER A 101 17.12 -0.11 -4.04
C SER A 101 17.27 -1.16 -5.11
N HIS A 102 16.24 -1.34 -5.93
CA HIS A 102 16.15 -2.32 -7.00
C HIS A 102 15.56 -1.70 -8.28
N PRO A 103 16.14 -0.60 -8.79
CA PRO A 103 15.55 0.18 -9.89
C PRO A 103 15.25 -0.67 -11.12
N ALA A 104 16.08 -1.65 -11.45
CA ALA A 104 15.89 -2.53 -12.60
C ALA A 104 14.61 -3.43 -12.49
N LEU A 105 14.03 -3.58 -11.30
CA LEU A 105 12.80 -4.34 -11.09
C LEU A 105 11.54 -3.49 -11.23
N VAL A 106 11.65 -2.15 -11.26
CA VAL A 106 10.51 -1.23 -11.32
C VAL A 106 10.45 -0.58 -12.70
N ARG A 107 9.51 -1.02 -13.53
CA ARG A 107 9.26 -0.46 -14.86
C ARG A 107 8.55 0.88 -14.78
N SER A 108 7.57 0.97 -13.89
CA SER A 108 6.82 2.19 -13.56
C SER A 108 6.33 2.13 -12.11
N LEU A 109 6.02 3.28 -11.54
CA LEU A 109 5.65 3.41 -10.13
C LEU A 109 4.32 4.16 -10.01
N VAL A 110 3.38 3.60 -9.24
CA VAL A 110 2.13 4.27 -8.87
C VAL A 110 2.06 4.36 -7.36
N LEU A 111 2.10 5.57 -6.83
CA LEU A 111 2.07 5.87 -5.40
C LEU A 111 0.70 6.38 -5.01
N VAL A 112 -0.03 5.62 -4.19
CA VAL A 112 -1.44 5.89 -3.85
C VAL A 112 -1.60 6.20 -2.38
N ALA A 113 -2.20 7.36 -2.05
CA ALA A 113 -2.52 7.78 -0.69
C ALA A 113 -1.33 7.57 0.28
N THR A 114 -0.16 8.06 -0.09
CA THR A 114 1.10 7.86 0.62
C THR A 114 1.89 9.15 0.76
N ARG A 115 3.04 9.08 1.40
CA ARG A 115 3.84 10.25 1.75
C ARG A 115 5.32 10.09 1.36
N PRO A 116 6.08 11.18 1.25
CA PRO A 116 7.54 11.14 1.16
C PRO A 116 8.17 10.72 2.51
N PRO A 117 9.49 10.47 2.52
CA PRO A 117 10.23 10.17 3.75
C PRO A 117 10.25 11.34 4.74
N VAL A 118 10.56 11.03 6.01
CA VAL A 118 10.86 12.03 7.05
C VAL A 118 12.14 12.80 6.65
N PRO A 119 12.21 14.15 6.78
CA PRO A 119 11.21 15.07 7.35
C PRO A 119 10.29 15.72 6.31
N PHE A 120 10.25 15.24 5.08
CA PHE A 120 9.58 15.90 3.95
C PHE A 120 8.06 15.65 3.88
N HIS A 121 7.51 14.81 4.76
CA HIS A 121 6.08 14.51 4.77
C HIS A 121 5.27 15.59 5.51
N ALA A 122 4.03 15.83 5.07
CA ALA A 122 3.04 16.49 5.88
C ALA A 122 2.55 15.51 6.96
N THR A 123 2.51 15.96 8.20
CA THR A 123 2.08 15.13 9.32
C THR A 123 0.62 15.41 9.67
N HIS A 124 -0.13 14.34 9.92
CA HIS A 124 -1.34 14.40 10.73
C HIS A 124 -1.06 13.78 12.10
N ASP A 125 -1.92 14.11 13.03
CA ASP A 125 -1.88 13.50 14.36
C ASP A 125 -2.19 12.00 14.25
N LEU A 126 -1.15 11.18 14.41
CA LEU A 126 -1.26 9.72 14.39
C LEU A 126 -1.73 9.14 15.73
N THR A 127 -2.12 9.97 16.73
CA THR A 127 -2.60 9.48 18.03
C THR A 127 -3.84 8.61 17.89
N GLY A 128 -4.68 8.86 16.87
CA GLY A 128 -5.78 7.98 16.47
C GLY A 128 -5.34 6.58 16.05
N PHE A 129 -4.14 6.42 15.53
CA PHE A 129 -3.59 5.12 15.08
C PHE A 129 -3.23 4.20 16.26
N GLU A 130 -2.77 4.75 17.39
CA GLU A 130 -2.48 3.95 18.57
C GLU A 130 -3.78 3.45 19.22
N SER A 131 -4.85 4.26 19.21
CA SER A 131 -6.17 3.86 19.68
C SER A 131 -6.78 2.73 18.80
N ALA A 132 -6.45 2.70 17.52
CA ALA A 132 -6.84 1.65 16.59
C ALA A 132 -6.31 0.26 16.97
N LEU A 133 -5.20 0.19 17.71
CA LEU A 133 -4.64 -1.06 18.20
C LEU A 133 -5.45 -1.69 19.34
N GLY A 134 -6.32 -0.93 19.97
CA GLY A 134 -7.05 -1.36 21.16
C GLY A 134 -6.14 -1.73 22.34
N PRO A 135 -6.69 -2.15 23.47
CA PRO A 135 -5.93 -2.61 24.62
C PRO A 135 -5.06 -3.83 24.31
N ALA A 136 -3.90 -3.93 24.97
CA ALA A 136 -3.02 -5.08 24.81
C ALA A 136 -3.76 -6.39 25.20
N GLY A 137 -3.68 -7.40 24.31
CA GLY A 137 -4.31 -8.70 24.53
C GLY A 137 -5.79 -8.80 24.09
N VAL A 138 -6.42 -7.69 23.71
CA VAL A 138 -7.79 -7.67 23.18
C VAL A 138 -7.76 -7.62 21.66
N ARG A 139 -8.50 -8.49 20.99
CA ARG A 139 -8.71 -8.40 19.54
C ARG A 139 -9.75 -7.32 19.25
N PRO A 140 -9.52 -6.43 18.30
CA PRO A 140 -10.54 -5.47 17.87
C PRO A 140 -11.82 -6.19 17.43
N SER A 141 -12.96 -5.69 17.84
CA SER A 141 -14.25 -6.20 17.36
C SER A 141 -14.45 -5.83 15.88
N ALA A 142 -15.32 -6.56 15.18
CA ALA A 142 -15.68 -6.22 13.81
C ALA A 142 -16.32 -4.82 13.73
N GLN A 143 -17.09 -4.42 14.73
CA GLN A 143 -17.68 -3.08 14.79
C GLN A 143 -16.60 -2.01 14.93
N HIS A 144 -15.64 -2.17 15.85
CA HIS A 144 -14.52 -1.25 16.00
C HIS A 144 -13.70 -1.11 14.70
N LEU A 145 -13.49 -2.22 13.98
CA LEU A 145 -12.83 -2.19 12.69
C LEU A 145 -13.65 -1.44 11.63
N ARG A 146 -15.00 -1.58 11.62
CA ARG A 146 -15.88 -0.82 10.72
C ARG A 146 -15.78 0.68 10.98
N GLU A 147 -15.87 1.08 12.23
CA GLU A 147 -15.77 2.49 12.63
C GLU A 147 -14.40 3.07 12.23
N LEU A 148 -13.32 2.34 12.53
CA LEU A 148 -11.96 2.75 12.21
C LEU A 148 -11.74 2.88 10.70
N TRP A 149 -12.06 1.85 9.93
CA TRP A 149 -11.82 1.86 8.48
C TRP A 149 -12.79 2.79 7.76
N GLY A 150 -14.01 2.93 8.25
CA GLY A 150 -14.96 3.92 7.77
C GLY A 150 -14.47 5.36 7.98
N SER A 151 -13.78 5.64 9.08
CA SER A 151 -13.24 6.99 9.34
C SER A 151 -12.09 7.39 8.41
N PHE A 152 -11.52 6.46 7.65
CA PHE A 152 -10.50 6.74 6.64
C PHE A 152 -11.09 7.08 5.27
N CYS A 153 -12.38 6.84 5.06
CA CYS A 153 -13.06 7.22 3.83
C CYS A 153 -13.42 8.70 3.77
N ALA A 154 -13.76 9.17 2.58
CA ALA A 154 -14.40 10.47 2.42
C ALA A 154 -15.72 10.54 3.22
N PRO A 155 -16.14 11.74 3.68
CA PRO A 155 -17.39 11.92 4.42
C PRO A 155 -18.58 11.30 3.69
N GLY A 156 -19.37 10.48 4.41
CA GLY A 156 -20.56 9.82 3.88
C GLY A 156 -20.30 8.55 3.05
N PHE A 157 -19.07 8.23 2.69
CA PHE A 157 -18.79 7.04 1.88
C PHE A 157 -19.14 5.75 2.62
N ALA A 158 -18.71 5.61 3.86
CA ALA A 158 -18.94 4.39 4.64
C ALA A 158 -20.43 4.14 4.90
N GLU A 159 -21.21 5.19 5.11
CA GLU A 159 -22.67 5.12 5.30
C GLU A 159 -23.39 4.74 4.00
N ASN A 160 -22.93 5.26 2.87
CA ASN A 160 -23.54 5.00 1.57
C ASN A 160 -23.09 3.66 0.95
N HIS A 161 -21.93 3.14 1.39
CA HIS A 161 -21.33 1.91 0.87
C HIS A 161 -20.88 0.94 1.98
N PRO A 162 -21.79 0.58 2.94
CA PRO A 162 -21.43 -0.25 4.09
C PRO A 162 -20.87 -1.62 3.69
N GLN A 163 -21.30 -2.18 2.56
CA GLN A 163 -20.79 -3.44 2.04
C GLN A 163 -19.28 -3.39 1.73
N VAL A 164 -18.76 -2.24 1.29
CA VAL A 164 -17.31 -2.08 1.01
C VAL A 164 -16.52 -2.16 2.31
N ILE A 165 -17.01 -1.51 3.36
CA ILE A 165 -16.39 -1.58 4.68
C ILE A 165 -16.46 -3.00 5.26
N ASP A 166 -17.58 -3.70 5.06
CA ASP A 166 -17.75 -5.08 5.48
C ASP A 166 -16.77 -6.04 4.78
N GLU A 167 -16.51 -5.86 3.49
CA GLU A 167 -15.52 -6.63 2.75
C GLU A 167 -14.09 -6.40 3.29
N ILE A 168 -13.73 -5.15 3.55
CA ILE A 168 -12.44 -4.80 4.17
C ILE A 168 -12.30 -5.50 5.52
N VAL A 169 -13.30 -5.34 6.39
CA VAL A 169 -13.31 -5.94 7.74
C VAL A 169 -13.25 -7.45 7.66
N ALA A 170 -14.00 -8.08 6.76
CA ALA A 170 -13.95 -9.53 6.54
C ALA A 170 -12.54 -10.01 6.18
N SER A 171 -11.83 -9.27 5.33
CA SER A 171 -10.43 -9.57 4.97
C SER A 171 -9.49 -9.51 6.18
N LEU A 172 -9.68 -8.52 7.06
CA LEU A 172 -8.86 -8.30 8.25
C LEU A 172 -9.13 -9.35 9.35
N VAL A 173 -10.40 -9.69 9.59
CA VAL A 173 -10.75 -10.66 10.64
C VAL A 173 -10.46 -12.10 10.24
N ARG A 174 -10.44 -12.40 8.94
CA ARG A 174 -10.10 -13.74 8.43
C ARG A 174 -8.70 -14.19 8.88
N ARG A 175 -7.74 -13.26 8.91
CA ARG A 175 -6.38 -13.53 9.37
C ARG A 175 -5.75 -12.26 9.97
N PRO A 176 -6.09 -11.90 11.19
CA PRO A 176 -5.69 -10.65 11.80
C PRO A 176 -4.18 -10.58 11.97
N THR A 177 -3.62 -9.43 11.69
CA THR A 177 -2.19 -9.14 11.88
C THR A 177 -1.88 -9.11 13.38
N PRO A 178 -0.91 -9.92 13.87
CA PRO A 178 -0.54 -9.91 15.27
C PRO A 178 -0.06 -8.54 15.75
N ARG A 179 -0.41 -8.13 16.97
CA ARG A 179 -0.01 -6.82 17.54
C ARG A 179 1.50 -6.55 17.43
N ARG A 180 2.34 -7.58 17.66
CA ARG A 180 3.80 -7.45 17.48
C ARG A 180 4.20 -7.00 16.07
N SER A 181 3.50 -7.53 15.05
CA SER A 181 3.73 -7.20 13.64
C SER A 181 3.23 -5.80 13.31
N VAL A 182 2.07 -5.42 13.87
CA VAL A 182 1.54 -4.06 13.75
C VAL A 182 2.54 -3.04 14.28
N LEU A 183 3.06 -3.25 15.49
CA LEU A 183 4.07 -2.38 16.09
C LEU A 183 5.40 -2.38 15.31
N ALA A 184 5.81 -3.52 14.74
CA ALA A 184 6.99 -3.59 13.90
C ALA A 184 6.83 -2.79 12.60
N GLN A 185 5.67 -2.87 11.95
CA GLN A 185 5.35 -2.06 10.77
C GLN A 185 5.34 -0.57 11.11
N MET A 186 4.71 -0.16 12.22
CA MET A 186 4.74 1.25 12.67
C MET A 186 6.16 1.77 12.89
N ARG A 187 7.01 0.98 13.55
CA ARG A 187 8.43 1.34 13.76
C ARG A 187 9.19 1.45 12.45
N ALA A 188 8.96 0.53 11.52
CA ALA A 188 9.56 0.55 10.19
C ALA A 188 9.18 1.82 9.42
N VAL A 189 7.89 2.20 9.45
CA VAL A 189 7.35 3.43 8.84
C VAL A 189 7.94 4.68 9.48
N ALA A 190 8.02 4.73 10.82
CA ALA A 190 8.56 5.88 11.54
C ALA A 190 10.07 6.07 11.33
N ALA A 191 10.80 4.98 11.15
CA ALA A 191 12.25 5.00 10.97
C ALA A 191 12.69 5.23 9.51
N TRP A 192 11.78 5.09 8.55
CA TRP A 192 12.13 5.12 7.13
C TRP A 192 12.38 6.53 6.61
N GLY A 193 13.38 6.64 5.75
CA GLY A 193 13.54 7.77 4.83
C GLY A 193 14.49 8.87 5.25
N ARG A 194 15.37 8.64 6.20
CA ARG A 194 16.42 9.60 6.49
C ARG A 194 17.37 9.73 5.29
N GLY A 195 17.35 10.89 4.62
CA GLY A 195 18.37 11.26 3.63
C GLY A 195 17.97 11.46 2.17
N GLY A 196 16.77 11.96 1.86
CA GLY A 196 16.48 12.62 0.57
C GLY A 196 16.74 11.81 -0.71
N ARG A 197 16.45 10.49 -0.75
CA ARG A 197 16.81 9.63 -1.87
C ARG A 197 15.80 9.56 -3.02
N LEU A 198 14.66 10.28 -2.94
CA LEU A 198 13.58 10.20 -3.95
C LEU A 198 14.02 10.69 -5.33
N ALA A 199 14.95 11.63 -5.39
CA ALA A 199 15.55 12.09 -6.66
C ALA A 199 16.31 10.98 -7.43
N ARG A 200 16.50 9.80 -6.83
CA ARG A 200 17.12 8.62 -7.47
C ARG A 200 16.10 7.67 -8.10
N ILE A 201 14.82 7.99 -8.03
CA ILE A 201 13.77 7.21 -8.68
C ILE A 201 13.72 7.63 -10.14
N ASP A 202 14.20 6.75 -11.03
CA ASP A 202 14.21 6.98 -12.48
C ASP A 202 12.93 6.43 -13.16
N ALA A 203 12.20 5.53 -12.47
CA ALA A 203 10.99 4.95 -13.04
C ALA A 203 9.90 6.03 -13.25
N PRO A 204 9.22 6.05 -14.40
CA PRO A 204 8.04 6.89 -14.60
C PRO A 204 7.08 6.73 -13.43
N THR A 205 6.75 7.84 -12.77
CA THR A 205 6.01 7.80 -11.50
C THR A 205 4.70 8.56 -11.61
N ARG A 206 3.62 7.94 -11.15
CA ARG A 206 2.32 8.58 -10.95
C ARG A 206 1.98 8.58 -9.47
N VAL A 207 1.63 9.75 -8.95
CA VAL A 207 1.14 9.93 -7.57
C VAL A 207 -0.36 10.15 -7.63
N VAL A 208 -1.12 9.34 -6.90
CA VAL A 208 -2.59 9.39 -6.87
C VAL A 208 -3.05 9.61 -5.43
N HIS A 209 -3.87 10.61 -5.19
CA HIS A 209 -4.34 10.94 -3.85
C HIS A 209 -5.79 11.38 -3.85
N GLY A 210 -6.54 11.10 -2.78
CA GLY A 210 -7.85 11.68 -2.55
C GLY A 210 -7.73 13.03 -1.83
N ASP A 211 -8.54 14.02 -2.20
CA ASP A 211 -8.51 15.35 -1.56
C ASP A 211 -9.14 15.35 -0.17
N ALA A 212 -9.98 14.37 0.15
CA ALA A 212 -10.60 14.18 1.44
C ALA A 212 -9.83 13.20 2.36
N ASP A 213 -8.57 12.86 2.03
CA ASP A 213 -7.73 11.96 2.85
C ASP A 213 -7.32 12.64 4.16
N THR A 214 -7.97 12.26 5.24
CA THR A 214 -7.69 12.77 6.59
C THR A 214 -6.53 12.06 7.28
N LEU A 215 -6.12 10.89 6.81
CA LEU A 215 -5.03 10.09 7.37
C LEU A 215 -3.66 10.50 6.81
N MET A 216 -3.60 10.70 5.51
CA MET A 216 -2.41 11.17 4.79
C MET A 216 -2.79 12.44 4.03
N PRO A 217 -2.46 13.64 4.53
CA PRO A 217 -2.85 14.89 3.88
C PRO A 217 -2.43 14.95 2.41
N VAL A 218 -3.31 15.49 1.56
CA VAL A 218 -3.12 15.57 0.09
C VAL A 218 -1.83 16.32 -0.30
N GLU A 219 -1.35 17.21 0.54
CA GLU A 219 -0.07 17.90 0.38
C GLU A 219 1.12 16.94 0.26
N ASN A 220 0.98 15.71 0.73
CA ASN A 220 1.99 14.68 0.52
C ASN A 220 2.13 14.28 -0.95
N ALA A 221 1.05 14.35 -1.74
CA ALA A 221 1.11 14.09 -3.17
C ALA A 221 1.92 15.18 -3.90
N GLU A 222 1.69 16.44 -3.57
CA GLU A 222 2.45 17.56 -4.15
C GLU A 222 3.95 17.48 -3.79
N ARG A 223 4.24 17.11 -2.53
CA ARG A 223 5.63 16.90 -2.07
C ARG A 223 6.30 15.74 -2.79
N LEU A 224 5.60 14.62 -2.99
CA LEU A 224 6.13 13.52 -3.79
C LEU A 224 6.39 13.96 -5.24
N GLY A 225 5.45 14.69 -5.84
CA GLY A 225 5.60 15.25 -7.19
C GLY A 225 6.81 16.18 -7.34
N SER A 226 7.13 16.95 -6.28
CA SER A 226 8.31 17.83 -6.28
C SER A 226 9.64 17.11 -6.03
N LEU A 227 9.63 15.96 -5.35
CA LEU A 227 10.83 15.22 -4.93
C LEU A 227 11.24 14.10 -5.89
N ILE A 228 10.29 13.58 -6.68
CA ILE A 228 10.54 12.50 -7.66
C ILE A 228 10.59 13.13 -9.05
N PRO A 229 11.69 12.97 -9.81
CA PRO A 229 11.81 13.53 -11.15
C PRO A 229 10.66 13.08 -12.06
N HIS A 230 10.05 14.03 -12.75
CA HIS A 230 8.98 13.78 -13.73
C HIS A 230 7.74 13.04 -13.19
N ALA A 231 7.50 13.10 -11.88
CA ALA A 231 6.30 12.50 -11.32
C ALA A 231 5.04 13.29 -11.71
N GLU A 232 4.01 12.57 -12.16
CA GLU A 232 2.69 13.12 -12.46
C GLU A 232 1.80 12.99 -11.22
N VAL A 233 1.15 14.07 -10.79
CA VAL A 233 0.23 14.08 -9.65
C VAL A 233 -1.21 14.11 -10.13
N THR A 234 -2.03 13.20 -9.61
CA THR A 234 -3.47 13.14 -9.84
C THR A 234 -4.18 13.17 -8.49
N VAL A 235 -4.94 14.22 -8.24
CA VAL A 235 -5.83 14.32 -7.08
C VAL A 235 -7.25 13.93 -7.53
N ILE A 236 -7.91 13.05 -6.76
CA ILE A 236 -9.27 12.60 -7.05
C ILE A 236 -10.20 13.31 -6.05
N PRO A 237 -11.16 14.12 -6.53
CA PRO A 237 -12.06 14.84 -5.66
C PRO A 237 -13.02 13.89 -4.92
N ASP A 238 -13.43 14.29 -3.71
CA ASP A 238 -14.38 13.57 -2.85
C ASP A 238 -13.97 12.13 -2.51
N VAL A 239 -12.64 11.85 -2.46
CA VAL A 239 -12.08 10.56 -2.14
C VAL A 239 -11.19 10.67 -0.90
N GLY A 240 -11.37 9.77 0.06
CA GLY A 240 -10.58 9.68 1.27
C GLY A 240 -9.29 8.86 1.10
N HIS A 241 -8.83 8.28 2.20
CA HIS A 241 -7.61 7.45 2.21
C HIS A 241 -7.76 6.16 1.42
N LEU A 242 -8.96 5.57 1.41
CA LEU A 242 -9.20 4.24 0.82
C LEU A 242 -9.41 4.32 -0.71
N VAL A 243 -8.57 5.07 -1.41
CA VAL A 243 -8.62 5.27 -2.88
C VAL A 243 -8.89 3.97 -3.66
N PRO A 244 -8.29 2.80 -3.35
CA PRO A 244 -8.57 1.56 -4.07
C PRO A 244 -10.04 1.12 -3.97
N HIS A 245 -10.72 1.48 -2.91
CA HIS A 245 -12.11 1.12 -2.64
C HIS A 245 -13.10 2.22 -3.05
N GLU A 246 -12.73 3.48 -2.81
CA GLU A 246 -13.58 4.63 -3.09
C GLU A 246 -13.58 5.02 -4.57
N ALA A 247 -12.44 4.85 -5.25
CA ALA A 247 -12.25 5.23 -6.64
C ALA A 247 -11.72 4.08 -7.51
N THR A 248 -12.19 2.84 -7.27
CA THR A 248 -11.72 1.58 -7.86
C THR A 248 -11.50 1.66 -9.37
N ARG A 249 -12.50 2.13 -10.11
CA ARG A 249 -12.45 2.23 -11.58
C ARG A 249 -11.40 3.24 -12.05
N ARG A 250 -11.42 4.43 -11.46
CA ARG A 250 -10.49 5.50 -11.80
C ARG A 250 -9.04 5.10 -11.52
N LEU A 251 -8.82 4.45 -10.37
CA LEU A 251 -7.49 3.95 -10.02
C LEU A 251 -7.01 2.87 -11.01
N ALA A 252 -7.90 1.96 -11.42
CA ALA A 252 -7.53 0.94 -12.41
C ALA A 252 -7.08 1.57 -13.74
N ASP A 253 -7.81 2.58 -14.26
CA ASP A 253 -7.40 3.33 -15.47
C ASP A 253 -5.99 3.90 -15.33
N LEU A 254 -5.69 4.48 -14.17
CA LEU A 254 -4.38 5.10 -13.90
C LEU A 254 -3.25 4.07 -13.80
N VAL A 255 -3.53 2.89 -13.21
CA VAL A 255 -2.55 1.80 -13.10
C VAL A 255 -2.30 1.16 -14.46
N GLU A 256 -3.35 0.88 -15.25
CA GLU A 256 -3.23 0.35 -16.61
C GLU A 256 -2.42 1.29 -17.51
N GLY A 257 -2.72 2.61 -17.46
CA GLY A 257 -1.96 3.61 -18.20
C GLY A 257 -0.49 3.78 -17.77
N ALA A 258 -0.16 3.42 -16.53
CA ALA A 258 1.23 3.40 -16.06
C ALA A 258 1.93 2.06 -16.36
N ALA A 259 1.18 0.98 -16.56
CA ALA A 259 1.70 -0.37 -16.84
C ALA A 259 1.92 -0.62 -18.35
N ALA A 260 1.33 0.20 -19.21
CA ALA A 260 1.54 0.16 -20.66
C ALA A 260 2.95 0.62 -21.04
#